data_d5e4cd73b605155fdd4d9ab913962e59
#
_entry.id   d5e4cd73b605155fdd4d9ab913962e59
#
_cell.length_a   1.000
_cell.length_b   1.000
_cell.length_c   1.000
_cell.angle_alpha   90.00
_cell.angle_beta   90.00
_cell.angle_gamma   90.00
#
_symmetry.space_group_name_H-M   'P 1'
#
loop_
_entity.id
_entity.type
_entity.pdbx_description
1 polymer ?
#
loop_
_entity_poly.entity_id
_entity_poly.type
_entity_poly.pdbx_seq_one_letter_code
_entity_poly.pdbx_strand_id
1 'polypeptide(L)'
;MEENLLKTCLYDKHVALGALMSPFGGFIMPIQYSSITEEHNSVRQKAGMFDVSHMGEIFVSGPDAEKFVNHIFSNNISGIPDGKILYGMMLYPNGTVVDDLLVYKEFQPDKYLLVVNASNIAKDYEWICAQKEGYDVEVVNAS
;
A
#
# COMPACT_ATOMS: atom_id res chain seq x y z
N MET A 1 -13.72 8.48 -23.29
CA MET A 1 -13.00 9.45 -22.44
C MET A 1 -11.67 8.78 -22.17
N GLU A 2 -10.56 9.39 -22.63
CA GLU A 2 -9.23 8.91 -22.24
C GLU A 2 -9.11 9.14 -20.73
N GLU A 3 -9.08 8.08 -19.96
CA GLU A 3 -8.75 8.15 -18.54
C GLU A 3 -7.34 8.71 -18.44
N ASN A 4 -7.17 9.77 -17.66
CA ASN A 4 -5.88 10.42 -17.46
C ASN A 4 -5.08 9.54 -16.47
N LEU A 5 -4.52 8.42 -16.99
CA LEU A 5 -3.78 7.46 -16.19
C LEU A 5 -2.46 8.03 -15.70
N LEU A 6 -2.15 7.81 -14.44
CA LEU A 6 -0.88 8.16 -13.83
C LEU A 6 0.25 7.24 -14.32
N LYS A 7 1.48 7.71 -14.19
CA LYS A 7 2.69 6.94 -14.52
C LYS A 7 3.56 6.83 -13.29
N THR A 8 4.11 5.63 -13.05
CA THR A 8 5.14 5.45 -12.03
C THR A 8 6.47 6.06 -12.48
N CYS A 9 7.40 6.25 -11.56
CA CYS A 9 8.75 6.71 -11.88
C CYS A 9 9.52 5.74 -12.80
N LEU A 10 9.07 4.49 -12.95
CA LEU A 10 9.67 3.46 -13.79
C LEU A 10 8.99 3.29 -15.15
N TYR A 11 7.94 4.07 -15.45
CA TYR A 11 7.16 3.94 -16.69
C TYR A 11 8.03 3.87 -17.96
N ASP A 12 8.96 4.80 -18.13
CA ASP A 12 9.82 4.84 -19.32
C ASP A 12 10.76 3.63 -19.41
N LYS A 13 11.14 3.04 -18.27
CA LYS A 13 11.93 1.81 -18.23
C LYS A 13 11.11 0.61 -18.69
N HIS A 14 9.85 0.52 -18.26
CA HIS A 14 8.94 -0.54 -18.72
C HIS A 14 8.75 -0.49 -20.23
N VAL A 15 8.47 0.70 -20.78
CA VAL A 15 8.33 0.91 -22.22
C VAL A 15 9.61 0.53 -22.98
N ALA A 16 10.77 0.98 -22.50
CA ALA A 16 12.07 0.69 -23.11
C ALA A 16 12.41 -0.81 -23.10
N LEU A 17 11.90 -1.56 -22.12
CA LEU A 17 12.05 -3.01 -22.04
C LEU A 17 11.01 -3.77 -22.88
N GLY A 18 10.15 -3.08 -23.62
CA GLY A 18 9.13 -3.69 -24.49
C GLY A 18 7.92 -4.25 -23.73
N ALA A 19 7.65 -3.75 -22.53
CA ALA A 19 6.50 -4.20 -21.74
C ALA A 19 5.17 -3.91 -22.44
N LEU A 20 4.24 -4.84 -22.35
CA LEU A 20 2.83 -4.61 -22.67
C LEU A 20 2.19 -3.82 -21.54
N MET A 21 1.88 -2.55 -21.81
CA MET A 21 1.33 -1.61 -20.81
C MET A 21 -0.20 -1.64 -20.82
N SER A 22 -0.83 -1.56 -19.61
CA SER A 22 -2.29 -1.55 -19.44
C SER A 22 -2.72 -0.71 -18.23
N PRO A 23 -3.96 -0.19 -18.22
CA PRO A 23 -4.56 0.43 -17.04
C PRO A 23 -4.63 -0.53 -15.86
N PHE A 24 -4.15 -0.08 -14.70
CA PHE A 24 -4.23 -0.81 -13.43
C PHE A 24 -4.21 0.17 -12.25
N GLY A 25 -5.25 0.15 -11.41
CA GLY A 25 -5.32 0.97 -10.19
C GLY A 25 -5.19 2.48 -10.40
N GLY A 26 -5.63 3.01 -11.55
CA GLY A 26 -5.48 4.43 -11.91
C GLY A 26 -4.12 4.78 -12.57
N PHE A 27 -3.24 3.81 -12.70
CA PHE A 27 -1.93 3.93 -13.35
C PHE A 27 -1.88 3.15 -14.66
N ILE A 28 -0.90 3.48 -15.52
CA ILE A 28 -0.53 2.64 -16.64
C ILE A 28 0.67 1.77 -16.25
N MET A 29 0.45 0.44 -16.17
CA MET A 29 1.39 -0.52 -15.59
C MET A 29 1.77 -1.62 -16.60
N PRO A 30 2.96 -2.25 -16.45
CA PRO A 30 3.35 -3.38 -17.28
C PRO A 30 2.57 -4.65 -16.88
N ILE A 31 1.92 -5.31 -17.85
CA ILE A 31 1.27 -6.61 -17.61
C ILE A 31 2.27 -7.75 -17.81
N GLN A 32 3.12 -7.64 -18.81
CA GLN A 32 4.13 -8.64 -19.19
C GLN A 32 5.23 -8.00 -20.03
N TYR A 33 6.38 -8.67 -20.08
CA TYR A 33 7.50 -8.33 -20.98
C TYR A 33 7.70 -9.40 -22.06
N SER A 34 7.79 -10.69 -21.69
CA SER A 34 7.90 -11.80 -22.62
C SER A 34 6.57 -12.58 -22.72
N SER A 35 6.19 -13.23 -21.64
CA SER A 35 4.88 -13.85 -21.49
C SER A 35 4.53 -14.03 -20.01
N ILE A 36 3.24 -13.95 -19.68
CA ILE A 36 2.74 -14.15 -18.32
C ILE A 36 3.21 -15.49 -17.73
N THR A 37 3.15 -16.56 -18.54
CA THR A 37 3.53 -17.92 -18.09
C THR A 37 5.03 -18.04 -17.78
N GLU A 38 5.89 -17.50 -18.64
CA GLU A 38 7.33 -17.54 -18.44
C GLU A 38 7.75 -16.70 -17.22
N GLU A 39 7.20 -15.51 -17.08
CA GLU A 39 7.47 -14.61 -15.96
C GLU A 39 6.95 -15.21 -14.65
N HIS A 40 5.75 -15.81 -14.63
CA HIS A 40 5.24 -16.55 -13.48
C HIS A 40 6.19 -17.68 -13.07
N ASN A 41 6.65 -18.50 -14.04
CA ASN A 41 7.60 -19.58 -13.77
C ASN A 41 8.96 -19.06 -13.27
N SER A 42 9.40 -17.90 -13.76
CA SER A 42 10.62 -17.25 -13.26
C SER A 42 10.49 -16.88 -11.78
N VAL A 43 9.38 -16.31 -11.37
CA VAL A 43 9.09 -16.01 -9.96
C VAL A 43 9.08 -17.28 -9.11
N ARG A 44 8.45 -18.36 -9.60
CA ARG A 44 8.29 -19.62 -8.85
C ARG A 44 9.60 -20.42 -8.72
N GLN A 45 10.47 -20.35 -9.72
CA GLN A 45 11.65 -21.22 -9.83
C GLN A 45 12.99 -20.51 -9.72
N LYS A 46 13.00 -19.18 -9.84
CA LYS A 46 14.21 -18.35 -9.84
C LYS A 46 14.01 -17.11 -8.95
N ALA A 47 13.80 -15.96 -9.60
CA ALA A 47 13.52 -14.68 -8.95
C ALA A 47 12.63 -13.82 -9.83
N GLY A 48 11.84 -12.93 -9.21
CA GLY A 48 11.05 -11.91 -9.88
C GLY A 48 11.22 -10.56 -9.19
N MET A 49 11.10 -9.49 -9.98
CA MET A 49 11.09 -8.11 -9.50
C MET A 49 9.83 -7.44 -10.03
N PHE A 50 9.17 -6.66 -9.15
CA PHE A 50 7.91 -6.00 -9.46
C PHE A 50 8.01 -4.50 -9.17
N ASP A 51 7.45 -3.68 -10.07
CA ASP A 51 7.18 -2.27 -9.78
C ASP A 51 5.93 -2.19 -8.90
N VAL A 52 6.10 -1.68 -7.69
CA VAL A 52 5.01 -1.44 -6.73
C VAL A 52 4.84 0.05 -6.42
N SER A 53 5.48 0.93 -7.21
CA SER A 53 5.48 2.39 -6.99
C SER A 53 4.11 3.04 -7.14
N HIS A 54 3.10 2.30 -7.62
CA HIS A 54 1.71 2.76 -7.69
C HIS A 54 0.95 2.62 -6.37
N MET A 55 1.47 1.82 -5.42
CA MET A 55 0.83 1.63 -4.12
C MET A 55 0.86 2.93 -3.30
N GLY A 56 -0.16 3.11 -2.44
CA GLY A 56 -0.21 4.25 -1.55
C GLY A 56 0.63 4.02 -0.29
N GLU A 57 1.25 5.09 0.17
CA GLU A 57 2.11 5.11 1.36
C GLU A 57 1.58 6.15 2.36
N ILE A 58 1.09 5.67 3.51
CA ILE A 58 0.56 6.53 4.58
C ILE A 58 1.36 6.28 5.85
N PHE A 59 2.03 7.32 6.35
CA PHE A 59 2.72 7.25 7.64
C PHE A 59 1.78 7.63 8.78
N VAL A 60 1.88 6.89 9.86
CA VAL A 60 1.27 7.18 11.17
C VAL A 60 2.38 7.26 12.20
N SER A 61 2.47 8.38 12.93
CA SER A 61 3.48 8.59 13.96
C SER A 61 2.91 9.36 15.15
N GLY A 62 3.54 9.20 16.31
CA GLY A 62 3.15 9.90 17.53
C GLY A 62 2.94 8.98 18.74
N PRO A 63 2.78 9.55 19.94
CA PRO A 63 2.70 8.79 21.19
C PRO A 63 1.60 7.72 21.23
N ASP A 64 0.49 7.94 20.52
CA ASP A 64 -0.62 6.99 20.44
C ASP A 64 -0.64 6.18 19.13
N ALA A 65 0.44 6.18 18.32
CA ALA A 65 0.44 5.52 17.01
C ALA A 65 0.12 4.02 17.07
N GLU A 66 0.69 3.27 18.04
CA GLU A 66 0.37 1.85 18.21
C GLU A 66 -1.11 1.63 18.54
N LYS A 67 -1.67 2.39 19.46
CA LYS A 67 -3.09 2.29 19.83
C LYS A 67 -4.00 2.66 18.66
N PHE A 68 -3.65 3.72 17.94
CA PHE A 68 -4.40 4.19 16.79
C PHE A 68 -4.41 3.16 15.65
N VAL A 69 -3.23 2.63 15.29
CA VAL A 69 -3.17 1.59 14.25
C VAL A 69 -3.90 0.33 14.68
N ASN A 70 -3.83 -0.09 15.96
CA ASN A 70 -4.67 -1.19 16.48
C ASN A 70 -6.17 -0.90 16.41
N HIS A 71 -6.58 0.36 16.52
CA HIS A 71 -7.99 0.74 16.41
C HIS A 71 -8.52 0.58 14.98
N ILE A 72 -7.73 0.95 13.98
CA ILE A 72 -8.16 0.96 12.56
C ILE A 72 -7.87 -0.34 11.81
N PHE A 73 -7.02 -1.22 12.35
CA PHE A 73 -6.52 -2.42 11.67
C PHE A 73 -7.04 -3.71 12.32
N SER A 74 -7.44 -4.67 11.51
CA SER A 74 -8.06 -5.91 11.97
C SER A 74 -7.10 -6.90 12.63
N ASN A 75 -5.79 -6.67 12.56
CA ASN A 75 -4.78 -7.53 13.17
C ASN A 75 -4.13 -6.81 14.36
N ASN A 76 -3.64 -7.57 15.35
CA ASN A 76 -3.01 -6.98 16.54
C ASN A 76 -1.54 -6.64 16.26
N ILE A 77 -1.18 -5.36 16.38
CA ILE A 77 0.18 -4.87 16.21
C ILE A 77 0.91 -4.59 17.54
N SER A 78 0.23 -4.79 18.69
CA SER A 78 0.82 -4.46 19.98
C SER A 78 2.05 -5.33 20.27
N GLY A 79 3.15 -4.67 20.58
CA GLY A 79 4.40 -5.32 20.96
C GLY A 79 5.09 -6.10 19.83
N ILE A 80 4.72 -5.91 18.56
CA ILE A 80 5.46 -6.51 17.46
C ILE A 80 6.86 -5.90 17.35
N PRO A 81 7.90 -6.66 16.95
CA PRO A 81 9.24 -6.13 16.79
C PRO A 81 9.35 -5.14 15.62
N ASP A 82 10.32 -4.25 15.70
CA ASP A 82 10.63 -3.32 14.61
C ASP A 82 10.98 -4.08 13.32
N GLY A 83 10.58 -3.53 12.18
CA GLY A 83 10.69 -4.16 10.86
C GLY A 83 9.67 -5.27 10.60
N LYS A 84 8.79 -5.59 11.57
CA LYS A 84 7.71 -6.57 11.35
C LYS A 84 6.64 -5.97 10.45
N ILE A 85 6.12 -6.81 9.54
CA ILE A 85 5.04 -6.48 8.63
C ILE A 85 3.86 -7.41 8.90
N LEU A 86 2.66 -6.83 8.97
CA LEU A 86 1.41 -7.57 9.11
C LEU A 86 0.45 -7.19 7.98
N TYR A 87 -0.24 -8.20 7.46
CA TYR A 87 -1.34 -8.02 6.52
C TYR A 87 -2.67 -8.08 7.26
N GLY A 88 -3.63 -7.25 6.86
CA GLY A 88 -4.98 -7.24 7.43
C GLY A 88 -5.88 -6.25 6.70
N MET A 89 -6.96 -5.86 7.33
CA MET A 89 -8.00 -5.02 6.74
C MET A 89 -8.34 -3.84 7.65
N MET A 90 -8.82 -2.77 7.05
CA MET A 90 -9.60 -1.72 7.73
C MET A 90 -11.09 -2.01 7.50
N LEU A 91 -11.90 -1.83 8.53
CA LEU A 91 -13.32 -2.18 8.49
C LEU A 91 -14.18 -0.99 8.90
N TYR A 92 -15.30 -0.82 8.21
CA TYR A 92 -16.37 0.08 8.67
C TYR A 92 -17.06 -0.46 9.93
N PRO A 93 -17.75 0.37 10.73
CA PRO A 93 -18.45 -0.07 11.94
C PRO A 93 -19.51 -1.16 11.70
N ASN A 94 -20.02 -1.28 10.49
CA ASN A 94 -20.97 -2.32 10.08
C ASN A 94 -20.28 -3.65 9.68
N GLY A 95 -18.93 -3.72 9.76
CA GLY A 95 -18.15 -4.91 9.42
C GLY A 95 -17.82 -5.06 7.93
N THR A 96 -18.22 -4.14 7.06
CA THR A 96 -17.78 -4.16 5.66
C THR A 96 -16.35 -3.62 5.52
N VAL A 97 -15.64 -4.06 4.49
CA VAL A 97 -14.22 -3.72 4.27
C VAL A 97 -14.10 -2.30 3.73
N VAL A 98 -13.23 -1.49 4.36
CA VAL A 98 -12.72 -0.23 3.81
C VAL A 98 -11.69 -0.56 2.74
N ASP A 99 -10.61 -1.25 3.13
CA ASP A 99 -9.56 -1.79 2.26
C ASP A 99 -8.74 -2.85 3.00
N ASP A 100 -7.95 -3.63 2.25
CA ASP A 100 -6.87 -4.46 2.78
C ASP A 100 -5.52 -3.77 2.62
N LEU A 101 -4.61 -4.00 3.57
CA LEU A 101 -3.34 -3.28 3.60
C LEU A 101 -2.24 -4.06 4.31
N LEU A 102 -1.00 -3.61 4.07
CA LEU A 102 0.16 -4.00 4.85
C LEU A 102 0.48 -2.90 5.86
N VAL A 103 0.71 -3.28 7.12
CA VAL A 103 1.20 -2.41 8.19
C VAL A 103 2.62 -2.80 8.54
N TYR A 104 3.55 -1.88 8.38
CA TYR A 104 4.96 -2.00 8.72
C TYR A 104 5.22 -1.28 10.03
N LYS A 105 5.82 -1.95 11.00
CA LYS A 105 6.41 -1.25 12.14
C LYS A 105 7.80 -0.76 11.76
N GLU A 106 7.97 0.55 11.72
CA GLU A 106 9.23 1.20 11.39
C GLU A 106 10.29 0.98 12.50
N PHE A 107 11.57 1.17 12.16
CA PHE A 107 12.67 1.14 13.14
C PHE A 107 12.71 2.41 14.01
N GLN A 108 11.97 3.44 13.63
CA GLN A 108 11.77 4.63 14.44
C GLN A 108 10.67 4.37 15.46
N PRO A 109 10.84 4.79 16.73
CA PRO A 109 9.81 4.65 17.74
C PRO A 109 8.49 5.29 17.30
N ASP A 110 7.39 4.66 17.68
CA ASP A 110 6.03 5.17 17.48
C ASP A 110 5.72 5.58 16.04
N LYS A 111 6.26 4.84 15.07
CA LYS A 111 6.06 5.09 13.65
C LYS A 111 5.69 3.83 12.88
N TYR A 112 4.66 3.95 12.05
CA TYR A 112 4.13 2.89 11.20
C TYR A 112 3.97 3.41 9.77
N LEU A 113 4.24 2.52 8.80
CA LEU A 113 3.92 2.74 7.39
C LEU A 113 2.76 1.81 7.02
N LEU A 114 1.70 2.39 6.49
CA LEU A 114 0.56 1.70 5.93
C LEU A 114 0.66 1.72 4.41
N VAL A 115 0.74 0.54 3.79
CA VAL A 115 0.77 0.42 2.31
C VAL A 115 -0.61 -0.02 1.85
N VAL A 116 -1.31 0.90 1.16
CA VAL A 116 -2.70 0.75 0.72
C VAL A 116 -2.80 0.58 -0.80
N ASN A 117 -3.95 0.11 -1.28
CA ASN A 117 -4.19 -0.12 -2.70
C ASN A 117 -4.23 1.19 -3.50
N ALA A 118 -3.59 1.20 -4.67
CA ALA A 118 -3.44 2.39 -5.51
C ALA A 118 -4.76 3.12 -5.81
N SER A 119 -5.81 2.37 -6.17
CA SER A 119 -7.13 2.93 -6.50
C SER A 119 -7.88 3.51 -5.29
N ASN A 120 -7.43 3.22 -4.08
CA ASN A 120 -8.11 3.57 -2.84
C ASN A 120 -7.36 4.63 -2.01
N ILE A 121 -6.19 5.11 -2.45
CA ILE A 121 -5.31 6.02 -1.67
C ILE A 121 -6.08 7.18 -1.04
N ALA A 122 -6.86 7.92 -1.83
CA ALA A 122 -7.60 9.08 -1.33
C ALA A 122 -8.66 8.68 -0.30
N LYS A 123 -9.48 7.67 -0.62
CA LYS A 123 -10.52 7.14 0.26
C LYS A 123 -9.94 6.64 1.59
N ASP A 124 -8.87 5.89 1.52
CA ASP A 124 -8.26 5.29 2.71
C ASP A 124 -7.61 6.35 3.60
N TYR A 125 -6.91 7.31 2.99
CA TYR A 125 -6.34 8.43 3.74
C TYR A 125 -7.42 9.27 4.45
N GLU A 126 -8.51 9.60 3.75
CA GLU A 126 -9.65 10.33 4.34
C GLU A 126 -10.28 9.54 5.48
N TRP A 127 -10.49 8.23 5.28
CA TRP A 127 -11.07 7.36 6.31
C TRP A 127 -10.16 7.26 7.54
N ILE A 128 -8.85 7.04 7.36
CA ILE A 128 -7.87 7.00 8.45
C ILE A 128 -7.86 8.32 9.22
N CYS A 129 -7.82 9.46 8.52
CA CYS A 129 -7.87 10.78 9.15
C CYS A 129 -9.14 10.99 9.97
N ALA A 130 -10.29 10.47 9.52
CA ALA A 130 -11.56 10.58 10.25
C ALA A 130 -11.57 9.77 11.56
N GLN A 131 -10.69 8.77 11.72
CA GLN A 131 -10.59 7.97 12.96
C GLN A 131 -9.66 8.58 14.01
N LYS A 132 -9.02 9.73 13.76
CA LYS A 132 -7.98 10.32 14.63
C LYS A 132 -8.49 10.89 15.97
N GLU A 133 -9.78 11.11 16.11
CA GLU A 133 -10.34 11.76 17.30
C GLU A 133 -9.95 11.02 18.58
N GLY A 134 -9.31 11.73 19.51
CA GLY A 134 -8.86 11.17 20.80
C GLY A 134 -7.47 10.52 20.77
N TYR A 135 -6.74 10.55 19.65
CA TYR A 135 -5.38 10.04 19.54
C TYR A 135 -4.36 11.14 19.23
N ASP A 136 -3.25 11.14 19.95
CA ASP A 136 -2.11 12.01 19.67
C ASP A 136 -1.22 11.39 18.58
N VAL A 137 -1.67 11.57 17.33
CA VAL A 137 -1.00 11.02 16.14
C VAL A 137 -0.97 12.02 14.99
N GLU A 138 0.11 11.95 14.22
CA GLU A 138 0.23 12.54 12.91
C GLU A 138 -0.03 11.47 11.84
N VAL A 139 -0.81 11.80 10.81
CA VAL A 139 -1.06 10.96 9.64
C VAL A 139 -0.66 11.72 8.40
N VAL A 140 0.29 11.18 7.63
CA VAL A 140 0.86 11.83 6.45
C VAL A 140 0.70 10.92 5.23
N ASN A 141 0.05 11.42 4.19
CA ASN A 141 0.05 10.76 2.88
C ASN A 141 1.35 11.11 2.15
N ALA A 142 2.19 10.12 1.87
CA ALA A 142 3.47 10.23 1.18
C ALA A 142 3.47 9.55 -0.21
N SER A 143 2.27 9.17 -0.70
CA SER A 143 2.09 8.50 -1.99
C SER A 143 2.51 9.34 -3.19
#